data_f3e565b5fa146052872679e7c2d950a8
#
_entry.id   f3e565b5fa146052872679e7c2d950a8
#
_cell.length_a   1.000
_cell.length_b   1.000
_cell.length_c   1.000
_cell.angle_alpha   90.00
_cell.angle_beta   90.00
_cell.angle_gamma   90.00
#
_symmetry.space_group_name_H-M   'P 1'
#
loop_
_entity.id
_entity.type
_entity.pdbx_description
1 polymer ?
#
loop_
_entity_poly.entity_id
_entity_poly.type
_entity_poly.pdbx_seq_one_letter_code
_entity_poly.pdbx_strand_id
1 'polypeptide(L)'
;MSVRTQAVLSADMFRMKQEAAYGEEIKMVYYRLCDVIRELRNRLQMTQEELADGICSVSSVAKIESGSQMPSGRIAEALLRRLRDSGCFFTGFGGTDELLSLRDWEHVLVYAKSGRARPSLFEEQFCAYVLVLERVKSGTDHAVLLLDLMKILVMSMPLAELCSEGAKRLTYTYLELFILNSIAVQFYYMHSFESAGRILDRLYSYLQEQYVDGEMGAQLFPVVCNNLAAIRQSEGLFGPARRLCDKGIRRCLNAGRLLPLPNLYGNLSNTLVSLHETAKAQQAYSRMHVLHEILKERKNADAPPETELLGGSYLMSFVW
;
A
#
# COMPACT_ATOMS: atom_id res chain seq x y z
N MET A 1 23.09 9.06 9.80
CA MET A 1 23.24 7.59 9.73
C MET A 1 24.71 7.22 9.83
N SER A 2 25.04 6.22 10.66
CA SER A 2 26.41 5.70 10.72
C SER A 2 26.75 5.03 9.37
N VAL A 3 27.95 5.29 8.86
CA VAL A 3 28.54 4.60 7.68
C VAL A 3 28.44 3.07 7.82
N ARG A 4 28.39 2.56 9.05
CA ARG A 4 28.16 1.14 9.37
C ARG A 4 26.75 0.64 8.95
N THR A 5 25.69 1.41 9.15
CA THR A 5 24.32 0.99 8.82
C THR A 5 24.12 0.94 7.29
N GLN A 6 24.76 1.86 6.59
CA GLN A 6 24.72 1.89 5.11
C GLN A 6 25.55 0.76 4.49
N ALA A 7 26.67 0.40 5.11
CA ALA A 7 27.50 -0.73 4.69
C ALA A 7 26.81 -2.09 4.96
N VAL A 8 26.10 -2.23 6.08
CA VAL A 8 25.34 -3.45 6.41
C VAL A 8 24.18 -3.65 5.43
N LEU A 9 23.41 -2.59 5.15
CA LEU A 9 22.30 -2.66 4.18
C LEU A 9 22.80 -2.96 2.76
N SER A 10 23.93 -2.36 2.34
CA SER A 10 24.53 -2.68 1.04
C SER A 10 25.10 -4.09 0.98
N ALA A 11 25.68 -4.59 2.08
CA ALA A 11 26.20 -5.95 2.18
C ALA A 11 25.07 -6.99 2.22
N ASP A 12 24.00 -6.74 2.97
CA ASP A 12 22.84 -7.63 3.01
C ASP A 12 22.05 -7.61 1.70
N MET A 13 21.86 -6.46 1.07
CA MET A 13 21.31 -6.38 -0.29
C MET A 13 22.22 -7.07 -1.32
N PHE A 14 23.55 -6.96 -1.18
CA PHE A 14 24.50 -7.63 -2.06
C PHE A 14 24.50 -9.13 -1.81
N ARG A 15 24.39 -9.57 -0.55
CA ARG A 15 24.26 -10.97 -0.16
C ARG A 15 22.93 -11.56 -0.65
N MET A 16 21.81 -10.86 -0.52
CA MET A 16 20.53 -11.25 -1.10
C MET A 16 20.59 -11.31 -2.63
N LYS A 17 21.34 -10.41 -3.30
CA LYS A 17 21.62 -10.47 -4.74
C LYS A 17 22.50 -11.66 -5.11
N GLN A 18 23.51 -12.00 -4.29
CA GLN A 18 24.35 -13.18 -4.50
C GLN A 18 23.59 -14.48 -4.23
N GLU A 19 22.78 -14.56 -3.17
CA GLU A 19 21.93 -15.73 -2.88
C GLU A 19 20.86 -15.92 -3.95
N ALA A 20 20.36 -14.85 -4.58
CA ALA A 20 19.50 -14.92 -5.76
C ALA A 20 20.25 -15.29 -7.06
N ALA A 21 21.57 -15.07 -7.12
CA ALA A 21 22.39 -15.35 -8.32
C ALA A 21 23.14 -16.70 -8.23
N TYR A 22 23.39 -17.23 -7.04
CA TYR A 22 23.95 -18.56 -6.84
C TYR A 22 22.82 -19.55 -6.61
N GLY A 23 22.31 -20.04 -7.75
CA GLY A 23 21.25 -21.02 -7.78
C GLY A 23 21.62 -22.34 -7.11
N GLU A 24 20.94 -22.66 -6.06
CA GLU A 24 20.13 -23.86 -6.04
C GLU A 24 18.72 -23.36 -6.36
N GLU A 25 18.04 -24.03 -7.29
CA GLU A 25 16.62 -23.84 -7.55
C GLU A 25 15.83 -24.15 -6.29
N ILE A 26 15.89 -23.27 -5.30
CA ILE A 26 14.77 -23.12 -4.39
C ILE A 26 13.67 -22.67 -5.33
N LYS A 27 12.79 -23.59 -5.71
CA LYS A 27 11.49 -23.26 -6.31
C LYS A 27 10.78 -22.37 -5.30
N MET A 28 11.13 -21.07 -5.29
CA MET A 28 10.36 -20.09 -4.56
C MET A 28 9.00 -20.09 -5.23
N VAL A 29 8.02 -20.62 -4.53
CA VAL A 29 6.63 -20.65 -4.99
C VAL A 29 6.10 -19.24 -4.84
N TYR A 30 6.19 -18.47 -5.92
CA TYR A 30 5.53 -17.17 -5.98
C TYR A 30 4.05 -17.40 -6.28
N TYR A 31 3.19 -16.75 -5.53
CA TYR A 31 1.80 -16.65 -5.97
C TYR A 31 1.63 -15.40 -6.85
N ARG A 32 0.69 -15.44 -7.79
CA ARG A 32 0.36 -14.34 -8.69
C ARG A 32 -1.10 -13.95 -8.48
N LEU A 33 -1.49 -12.79 -9.00
CA LEU A 33 -2.88 -12.33 -8.94
C LEU A 33 -3.88 -13.37 -9.48
N CYS A 34 -3.52 -14.10 -10.54
CA CYS A 34 -4.33 -15.19 -11.07
C CYS A 34 -4.55 -16.33 -10.06
N ASP A 35 -3.54 -16.65 -9.27
CA ASP A 35 -3.63 -17.69 -8.24
C ASP A 35 -4.54 -17.22 -7.09
N VAL A 36 -4.43 -15.95 -6.69
CA VAL A 36 -5.31 -15.33 -5.69
C VAL A 36 -6.78 -15.37 -6.15
N ILE A 37 -7.07 -14.92 -7.36
CA ILE A 37 -8.43 -14.91 -7.91
C ILE A 37 -9.01 -16.33 -7.93
N ARG A 38 -8.27 -17.31 -8.47
CA ARG A 38 -8.68 -18.72 -8.54
C ARG A 38 -8.94 -19.31 -7.15
N GLU A 39 -8.04 -19.08 -6.22
CA GLU A 39 -8.15 -19.61 -4.86
C GLU A 39 -9.35 -19.04 -4.12
N LEU A 40 -9.53 -17.72 -4.15
CA LEU A 40 -10.65 -17.06 -3.49
C LEU A 40 -11.99 -17.49 -4.08
N ARG A 41 -12.09 -17.61 -5.42
CA ARG A 41 -13.29 -18.13 -6.09
C ARG A 41 -13.60 -19.54 -5.63
N ASN A 42 -12.61 -20.43 -5.59
CA ASN A 42 -12.81 -21.83 -5.17
C ASN A 42 -13.25 -21.92 -3.71
N ARG A 43 -12.72 -21.10 -2.80
CA ARG A 43 -13.15 -21.05 -1.40
C ARG A 43 -14.60 -20.64 -1.23
N LEU A 44 -15.06 -19.71 -2.07
CA LEU A 44 -16.46 -19.27 -2.11
C LEU A 44 -17.37 -20.26 -2.85
N GLN A 45 -16.82 -21.37 -3.37
CA GLN A 45 -17.53 -22.33 -4.22
C GLN A 45 -18.23 -21.68 -5.43
N MET A 46 -17.71 -20.52 -5.86
CA MET A 46 -18.24 -19.76 -6.97
C MET A 46 -17.76 -20.34 -8.31
N THR A 47 -18.63 -20.41 -9.30
CA THR A 47 -18.25 -20.80 -10.66
C THR A 47 -17.52 -19.67 -11.39
N GLN A 48 -16.78 -20.00 -12.45
CA GLN A 48 -16.17 -18.98 -13.31
C GLN A 48 -17.21 -18.09 -13.99
N GLU A 49 -18.39 -18.62 -14.26
CA GLU A 49 -19.52 -17.91 -14.85
C GLU A 49 -20.07 -16.84 -13.87
N GLU A 50 -20.32 -17.23 -12.63
CA GLU A 50 -20.74 -16.31 -11.56
C GLU A 50 -19.70 -15.21 -11.30
N LEU A 51 -18.40 -15.56 -11.34
CA LEU A 51 -17.34 -14.57 -11.18
C LEU A 51 -17.27 -13.61 -12.37
N ALA A 52 -17.50 -14.08 -13.59
CA ALA A 52 -17.39 -13.33 -14.82
C ALA A 52 -18.58 -12.38 -15.07
N ASP A 53 -19.76 -12.71 -14.54
CA ASP A 53 -21.03 -12.05 -14.86
C ASP A 53 -20.97 -10.52 -14.74
N GLY A 54 -21.33 -9.81 -15.82
CA GLY A 54 -21.27 -8.34 -15.87
C GLY A 54 -19.88 -7.70 -15.83
N ILE A 55 -18.79 -8.50 -15.77
CA ILE A 55 -17.39 -8.01 -15.71
C ILE A 55 -16.65 -8.32 -17.02
N CYS A 56 -16.63 -9.60 -17.41
CA CYS A 56 -15.94 -10.05 -18.62
C CYS A 56 -16.51 -11.41 -19.08
N SER A 57 -15.96 -12.01 -20.14
CA SER A 57 -16.37 -13.34 -20.56
C SER A 57 -15.84 -14.44 -19.64
N VAL A 58 -16.55 -15.56 -19.53
CA VAL A 58 -16.11 -16.76 -18.79
C VAL A 58 -14.74 -17.23 -19.29
N SER A 59 -14.53 -17.20 -20.61
CA SER A 59 -13.23 -17.56 -21.20
C SER A 59 -12.11 -16.62 -20.78
N SER A 60 -12.42 -15.36 -20.52
CA SER A 60 -11.44 -14.40 -19.96
C SER A 60 -11.07 -14.77 -18.52
N VAL A 61 -12.04 -15.12 -17.67
CA VAL A 61 -11.77 -15.59 -16.31
C VAL A 61 -10.92 -16.86 -16.34
N ALA A 62 -11.24 -17.83 -17.18
CA ALA A 62 -10.45 -19.05 -17.33
C ALA A 62 -9.00 -18.78 -17.74
N LYS A 63 -8.78 -17.85 -18.69
CA LYS A 63 -7.44 -17.41 -19.11
C LYS A 63 -6.70 -16.65 -18.02
N ILE A 64 -7.42 -15.81 -17.26
CA ILE A 64 -6.84 -15.09 -16.11
C ILE A 64 -6.39 -16.10 -15.04
N GLU A 65 -7.25 -17.03 -14.65
CA GLU A 65 -6.96 -18.03 -13.62
C GLU A 65 -5.85 -19.01 -14.02
N SER A 66 -5.70 -19.30 -15.32
CA SER A 66 -4.57 -20.10 -15.83
C SER A 66 -3.27 -19.31 -15.95
N GLY A 67 -3.31 -17.98 -15.79
CA GLY A 67 -2.18 -17.09 -15.98
C GLY A 67 -1.78 -16.87 -17.44
N SER A 68 -2.60 -17.34 -18.40
CA SER A 68 -2.36 -17.14 -19.83
C SER A 68 -2.79 -15.74 -20.33
N GLN A 69 -3.56 -15.03 -19.52
CA GLN A 69 -3.97 -13.65 -19.78
C GLN A 69 -3.88 -12.83 -18.49
N MET A 70 -3.22 -11.69 -18.55
CA MET A 70 -3.23 -10.72 -17.45
C MET A 70 -4.46 -9.83 -17.56
N PRO A 71 -5.26 -9.67 -16.48
CA PRO A 71 -6.38 -8.73 -16.49
C PRO A 71 -5.86 -7.29 -16.49
N SER A 72 -6.61 -6.37 -17.10
CA SER A 72 -6.40 -4.94 -16.85
C SER A 72 -6.72 -4.62 -15.39
N GLY A 73 -6.16 -3.52 -14.85
CA GLY A 73 -6.44 -3.09 -13.48
C GLY A 73 -7.95 -3.00 -13.18
N ARG A 74 -8.75 -2.48 -14.12
CA ARG A 74 -10.20 -2.39 -14.01
C ARG A 74 -10.87 -3.75 -13.87
N ILE A 75 -10.46 -4.73 -14.69
CA ILE A 75 -11.03 -6.09 -14.62
C ILE A 75 -10.59 -6.78 -13.33
N ALA A 76 -9.29 -6.67 -12.96
CA ALA A 76 -8.76 -7.22 -11.72
C ALA A 76 -9.53 -6.69 -10.51
N GLU A 77 -9.74 -5.38 -10.44
CA GLU A 77 -10.48 -4.73 -9.36
C GLU A 77 -11.94 -5.19 -9.31
N ALA A 78 -12.61 -5.31 -10.44
CA ALA A 78 -14.01 -5.76 -10.49
C ALA A 78 -14.15 -7.23 -10.04
N LEU A 79 -13.23 -8.12 -10.44
CA LEU A 79 -13.21 -9.52 -10.01
C LEU A 79 -12.95 -9.63 -8.49
N LEU A 80 -11.95 -8.91 -7.98
CA LEU A 80 -11.63 -8.91 -6.56
C LEU A 80 -12.75 -8.31 -5.71
N ARG A 81 -13.43 -7.26 -6.20
CA ARG A 81 -14.61 -6.68 -5.54
C ARG A 81 -15.73 -7.71 -5.42
N ARG A 82 -16.06 -8.44 -6.49
CA ARG A 82 -17.07 -9.49 -6.43
C ARG A 82 -16.74 -10.58 -5.43
N LEU A 83 -15.48 -11.04 -5.42
CA LEU A 83 -15.01 -12.02 -4.44
C LEU A 83 -15.14 -11.52 -3.01
N ARG A 84 -14.82 -10.25 -2.75
CA ARG A 84 -15.00 -9.59 -1.45
C ARG A 84 -16.47 -9.54 -1.04
N ASP A 85 -17.33 -9.01 -1.92
CA ASP A 85 -18.75 -8.82 -1.65
C ASP A 85 -19.48 -10.16 -1.40
N SER A 86 -18.90 -11.25 -1.90
CA SER A 86 -19.35 -12.63 -1.64
C SER A 86 -18.81 -13.24 -0.33
N GLY A 87 -18.15 -12.45 0.52
CA GLY A 87 -17.76 -12.87 1.88
C GLY A 87 -16.28 -13.23 2.06
N CYS A 88 -15.41 -12.90 1.10
CA CYS A 88 -13.99 -13.13 1.26
C CYS A 88 -13.31 -11.96 1.97
N PHE A 89 -13.02 -12.11 3.26
CA PHE A 89 -12.43 -11.09 4.12
C PHE A 89 -11.07 -10.55 3.60
N PHE A 90 -10.27 -11.38 2.97
CA PHE A 90 -8.90 -11.01 2.54
C PHE A 90 -8.82 -10.20 1.23
N THR A 91 -9.92 -10.06 0.52
CA THR A 91 -9.99 -9.12 -0.62
C THR A 91 -10.25 -7.68 -0.18
N GLY A 92 -10.54 -7.48 1.10
CA GLY A 92 -11.08 -6.27 1.69
C GLY A 92 -10.09 -5.13 1.92
N PHE A 93 -8.87 -5.17 1.40
CA PHE A 93 -8.04 -3.96 1.34
C PHE A 93 -8.58 -2.91 0.35
N GLY A 94 -9.68 -3.17 -0.29
CA GLY A 94 -10.24 -2.39 -1.37
C GLY A 94 -11.65 -1.88 -1.18
N GLY A 95 -12.26 -1.91 -0.04
CA GLY A 95 -13.64 -1.51 -0.02
C GLY A 95 -14.14 -0.84 1.26
N THR A 96 -14.60 0.32 1.12
CA THR A 96 -15.18 1.31 2.02
C THR A 96 -14.19 2.31 2.58
N ASP A 97 -14.66 3.54 2.82
CA ASP A 97 -13.92 4.68 3.37
C ASP A 97 -13.23 4.42 4.71
N GLU A 98 -13.51 3.28 5.29
CA GLU A 98 -12.97 2.81 6.54
C GLU A 98 -12.07 1.62 6.23
N LEU A 99 -10.78 1.90 6.02
CA LEU A 99 -9.80 0.89 6.35
C LEU A 99 -10.19 0.29 7.67
N LEU A 100 -10.52 -1.01 7.64
CA LEU A 100 -10.78 -1.82 8.80
C LEU A 100 -11.10 -0.96 10.02
N SER A 101 -12.32 -0.87 10.45
CA SER A 101 -12.65 -0.19 11.69
C SER A 101 -11.63 -0.63 12.74
N LEU A 102 -11.39 0.13 13.79
CA LEU A 102 -10.47 -0.29 14.87
C LEU A 102 -10.78 -1.73 15.34
N ARG A 103 -12.06 -2.09 15.35
CA ARG A 103 -12.54 -3.42 15.68
C ARG A 103 -12.10 -4.48 14.67
N ASP A 104 -12.16 -4.17 13.39
CA ASP A 104 -11.71 -5.08 12.33
C ASP A 104 -10.19 -5.24 12.34
N TRP A 105 -9.45 -4.17 12.65
CA TRP A 105 -8.00 -4.24 12.84
C TRP A 105 -7.61 -5.15 14.00
N GLU A 106 -8.29 -5.05 15.14
CA GLU A 106 -8.04 -5.91 16.29
C GLU A 106 -8.30 -7.38 15.96
N HIS A 107 -9.39 -7.69 15.27
CA HIS A 107 -9.67 -9.04 14.81
C HIS A 107 -8.61 -9.58 13.84
N VAL A 108 -8.18 -8.77 12.89
CA VAL A 108 -7.11 -9.12 11.94
C VAL A 108 -5.81 -9.35 12.67
N LEU A 109 -5.48 -8.51 13.64
CA LEU A 109 -4.25 -8.63 14.42
C LEU A 109 -4.26 -9.89 15.30
N VAL A 110 -5.37 -10.18 15.96
CA VAL A 110 -5.56 -11.42 16.73
C VAL A 110 -5.41 -12.64 15.81
N TYR A 111 -6.02 -12.60 14.62
CA TYR A 111 -5.85 -13.66 13.63
C TYR A 111 -4.40 -13.80 13.17
N ALA A 112 -3.73 -12.69 12.85
CA ALA A 112 -2.34 -12.70 12.44
C ALA A 112 -1.39 -13.26 13.53
N LYS A 113 -1.67 -12.97 14.81
CA LYS A 113 -0.90 -13.46 15.97
C LYS A 113 -1.23 -14.92 16.37
N SER A 114 -2.32 -15.50 15.88
CA SER A 114 -2.81 -16.80 16.36
C SER A 114 -1.87 -17.98 16.08
N GLY A 115 -0.87 -17.84 15.22
CA GLY A 115 0.03 -18.93 14.81
C GLY A 115 -0.65 -20.09 14.07
N ARG A 116 -1.93 -19.95 13.69
CA ARG A 116 -2.65 -20.96 12.91
C ARG A 116 -2.02 -21.10 11.52
N ALA A 117 -1.98 -22.34 11.03
CA ALA A 117 -1.56 -22.59 9.65
C ALA A 117 -2.39 -21.75 8.67
N ARG A 118 -1.73 -21.10 7.74
CA ARG A 118 -2.41 -20.29 6.71
C ARG A 118 -2.77 -21.18 5.53
N PRO A 119 -3.97 -21.09 5.01
CA PRO A 119 -4.39 -21.91 3.88
C PRO A 119 -3.71 -21.50 2.57
N SER A 120 -3.12 -20.31 2.49
CA SER A 120 -2.43 -19.84 1.30
C SER A 120 -1.26 -18.91 1.59
N LEU A 121 -0.31 -18.83 0.63
CA LEU A 121 0.79 -17.87 0.68
C LEU A 121 0.32 -16.42 0.72
N PHE A 122 -0.81 -16.11 0.10
CA PHE A 122 -1.41 -14.78 0.14
C PHE A 122 -1.83 -14.38 1.56
N GLU A 123 -2.50 -15.27 2.28
CA GLU A 123 -2.88 -15.03 3.68
C GLU A 123 -1.66 -14.97 4.59
N GLU A 124 -0.66 -15.80 4.34
CA GLU A 124 0.59 -15.75 5.08
C GLU A 124 1.28 -14.40 4.88
N GLN A 125 1.40 -13.93 3.64
CA GLN A 125 1.96 -12.63 3.31
C GLN A 125 1.16 -11.50 3.96
N PHE A 126 -0.17 -11.56 3.91
CA PHE A 126 -1.05 -10.59 4.52
C PHE A 126 -0.84 -10.51 6.04
N CYS A 127 -0.88 -11.65 6.73
CA CYS A 127 -0.67 -11.70 8.18
C CYS A 127 0.72 -11.18 8.58
N ALA A 128 1.75 -11.55 7.82
CA ALA A 128 3.10 -11.06 8.05
C ALA A 128 3.18 -9.53 7.89
N TYR A 129 2.52 -8.97 6.87
CA TYR A 129 2.44 -7.53 6.66
C TYR A 129 1.72 -6.81 7.81
N VAL A 130 0.60 -7.33 8.29
CA VAL A 130 -0.14 -6.80 9.44
C VAL A 130 0.75 -6.74 10.69
N LEU A 131 1.52 -7.80 10.95
CA LEU A 131 2.45 -7.84 12.09
C LEU A 131 3.58 -6.81 11.96
N VAL A 132 4.06 -6.53 10.75
CA VAL A 132 5.03 -5.46 10.53
C VAL A 132 4.41 -4.09 10.80
N LEU A 133 3.17 -3.84 10.36
CA LEU A 133 2.47 -2.58 10.64
C LEU A 133 2.29 -2.34 12.14
N GLU A 134 2.02 -3.39 12.94
CA GLU A 134 1.99 -3.26 14.40
C GLU A 134 3.34 -2.86 14.98
N ARG A 135 4.43 -3.44 14.46
CA ARG A 135 5.79 -3.10 14.90
C ARG A 135 6.22 -1.69 14.53
N VAL A 136 5.68 -1.11 13.47
CA VAL A 136 5.85 0.31 13.15
C VAL A 136 5.33 1.17 14.29
N LYS A 137 4.15 0.83 14.86
CA LYS A 137 3.57 1.55 16.03
C LYS A 137 4.47 1.49 17.26
N SER A 138 5.13 0.36 17.49
CA SER A 138 6.01 0.16 18.65
C SER A 138 7.41 0.78 18.49
N GLY A 139 7.66 1.56 17.43
CA GLY A 139 8.92 2.26 17.22
C GLY A 139 10.09 1.35 16.87
N THR A 140 9.83 0.23 16.21
CA THR A 140 10.89 -0.67 15.71
C THR A 140 11.80 0.07 14.72
N ASP A 141 13.09 -0.24 14.75
CA ASP A 141 14.10 0.35 13.84
C ASP A 141 13.72 0.19 12.37
N HIS A 142 13.87 1.27 11.59
CA HIS A 142 13.45 1.32 10.19
C HIS A 142 14.20 0.33 9.29
N ALA A 143 15.46 0.01 9.58
CA ALA A 143 16.21 -0.97 8.81
C ALA A 143 15.67 -2.38 9.02
N VAL A 144 15.27 -2.72 10.25
CA VAL A 144 14.65 -4.00 10.58
C VAL A 144 13.29 -4.12 9.89
N LEU A 145 12.47 -3.07 9.95
CA LEU A 145 11.17 -3.03 9.26
C LEU A 145 11.33 -3.17 7.75
N LEU A 146 12.33 -2.51 7.16
CA LEU A 146 12.64 -2.61 5.73
C LEU A 146 12.98 -4.05 5.34
N LEU A 147 13.86 -4.72 6.09
CA LEU A 147 14.23 -6.11 5.82
C LEU A 147 13.03 -7.06 5.90
N ASP A 148 12.17 -6.87 6.90
CA ASP A 148 10.97 -7.71 7.02
C ASP A 148 9.97 -7.45 5.90
N LEU A 149 9.76 -6.19 5.51
CA LEU A 149 8.91 -5.86 4.35
C LEU A 149 9.47 -6.46 3.04
N MET A 150 10.78 -6.45 2.85
CA MET A 150 11.42 -7.07 1.69
C MET A 150 11.23 -8.60 1.69
N LYS A 151 11.40 -9.27 2.84
CA LYS A 151 11.12 -10.72 2.97
C LYS A 151 9.67 -11.05 2.65
N ILE A 152 8.73 -10.21 3.11
CA ILE A 152 7.31 -10.39 2.83
C ILE A 152 7.01 -10.17 1.34
N LEU A 153 7.63 -9.17 0.72
CA LEU A 153 7.42 -8.87 -0.70
C LEU A 153 7.88 -10.03 -1.60
N VAL A 154 9.00 -10.69 -1.28
CA VAL A 154 9.52 -11.80 -2.10
C VAL A 154 8.64 -13.05 -2.08
N MET A 155 7.63 -13.13 -1.22
CA MET A 155 6.64 -14.20 -1.28
C MET A 155 5.77 -14.15 -2.54
N SER A 156 5.67 -13.00 -3.18
CA SER A 156 4.87 -12.79 -4.41
C SER A 156 5.64 -12.12 -5.55
N MET A 157 6.78 -11.50 -5.26
CA MET A 157 7.56 -10.72 -6.23
C MET A 157 9.05 -11.08 -6.15
N PRO A 158 9.69 -11.57 -7.24
CA PRO A 158 11.13 -11.76 -7.28
C PRO A 158 11.89 -10.46 -7.03
N LEU A 159 12.94 -10.50 -6.19
CA LEU A 159 13.81 -9.33 -5.93
C LEU A 159 14.40 -8.72 -7.20
N ALA A 160 14.66 -9.54 -8.22
CA ALA A 160 15.13 -9.07 -9.52
C ALA A 160 14.16 -8.06 -10.16
N GLU A 161 12.85 -8.22 -9.97
CA GLU A 161 11.86 -7.27 -10.47
C GLU A 161 11.86 -5.95 -9.68
N LEU A 162 12.13 -6.00 -8.38
CA LEU A 162 12.25 -4.80 -7.54
C LEU A 162 13.47 -3.96 -7.94
N CYS A 163 14.57 -4.63 -8.28
CA CYS A 163 15.85 -3.99 -8.59
C CYS A 163 16.04 -3.64 -10.07
N SER A 164 15.17 -4.10 -10.98
CA SER A 164 15.32 -3.84 -12.42
C SER A 164 14.81 -2.44 -12.78
N GLU A 165 15.72 -1.61 -13.28
CA GLU A 165 15.36 -0.35 -13.91
C GLU A 165 14.68 -0.65 -15.26
N GLY A 166 13.36 -0.58 -15.32
CA GLY A 166 12.62 -0.68 -16.59
C GLY A 166 11.75 -1.91 -16.78
N ALA A 167 11.75 -2.89 -15.90
CA ALA A 167 10.75 -3.95 -15.95
C ALA A 167 9.37 -3.38 -15.60
N LYS A 168 8.58 -3.08 -16.64
CA LYS A 168 7.15 -2.77 -16.45
C LYS A 168 6.45 -4.07 -16.05
N ARG A 169 6.21 -4.27 -14.78
CA ARG A 169 5.30 -5.31 -14.34
C ARG A 169 3.89 -4.94 -14.77
N LEU A 170 3.21 -5.86 -15.45
CA LEU A 170 1.89 -5.61 -16.00
C LEU A 170 0.82 -5.52 -14.93
N THR A 171 0.99 -6.22 -13.81
CA THR A 171 -0.03 -6.28 -12.74
C THR A 171 0.61 -6.51 -11.38
N TYR A 172 0.19 -5.72 -10.38
CA TYR A 172 0.50 -5.92 -8.97
C TYR A 172 -0.73 -6.43 -8.24
N THR A 173 -0.55 -7.24 -7.19
CA THR A 173 -1.61 -7.45 -6.20
C THR A 173 -1.76 -6.18 -5.34
N TYR A 174 -2.91 -6.01 -4.71
CA TYR A 174 -3.12 -4.87 -3.81
C TYR A 174 -2.10 -4.86 -2.67
N LEU A 175 -1.85 -6.05 -2.11
CA LEU A 175 -0.90 -6.21 -1.01
C LEU A 175 0.52 -5.82 -1.42
N GLU A 176 0.96 -6.18 -2.63
CA GLU A 176 2.26 -5.75 -3.15
C GLU A 176 2.38 -4.22 -3.26
N LEU A 177 1.31 -3.54 -3.71
CA LEU A 177 1.30 -2.08 -3.80
C LEU A 177 1.43 -1.42 -2.41
N PHE A 178 0.75 -1.95 -1.40
CA PHE A 178 0.88 -1.47 -0.02
C PHE A 178 2.26 -1.75 0.57
N ILE A 179 2.80 -2.95 0.36
CA ILE A 179 4.15 -3.32 0.84
C ILE A 179 5.20 -2.42 0.18
N LEU A 180 5.12 -2.19 -1.14
CA LEU A 180 6.04 -1.30 -1.86
C LEU A 180 5.98 0.13 -1.34
N ASN A 181 4.77 0.65 -1.09
CA ASN A 181 4.63 1.98 -0.47
C ASN A 181 5.28 2.00 0.93
N SER A 182 5.06 0.96 1.74
CA SER A 182 5.66 0.87 3.08
C SER A 182 7.19 0.76 3.02
N ILE A 183 7.77 0.04 2.05
CA ILE A 183 9.22 -0.01 1.80
C ILE A 183 9.75 1.39 1.47
N ALA A 184 9.08 2.13 0.60
CA ALA A 184 9.48 3.50 0.25
C ALA A 184 9.47 4.43 1.48
N VAL A 185 8.48 4.28 2.36
CA VAL A 185 8.39 5.02 3.63
C VAL A 185 9.58 4.69 4.55
N GLN A 186 10.00 3.42 4.66
CA GLN A 186 11.18 3.07 5.45
C GLN A 186 12.45 3.69 4.86
N PHE A 187 12.63 3.66 3.54
CA PHE A 187 13.76 4.35 2.89
C PHE A 187 13.74 5.86 3.16
N TYR A 188 12.58 6.50 3.18
CA TYR A 188 12.45 7.92 3.52
C TYR A 188 12.98 8.22 4.93
N TYR A 189 12.54 7.44 5.94
CA TYR A 189 13.00 7.63 7.32
C TYR A 189 14.48 7.31 7.51
N MET A 190 15.04 6.47 6.65
CA MET A 190 16.48 6.20 6.59
C MET A 190 17.26 7.24 5.79
N HIS A 191 16.62 8.32 5.34
CA HIS A 191 17.19 9.38 4.50
C HIS A 191 17.70 8.88 3.13
N SER A 192 17.25 7.73 2.66
CA SER A 192 17.53 7.18 1.33
C SER A 192 16.50 7.69 0.31
N PHE A 193 16.44 8.99 0.12
CA PHE A 193 15.40 9.66 -0.68
C PHE A 193 15.35 9.18 -2.13
N GLU A 194 16.50 8.91 -2.73
CA GLU A 194 16.60 8.38 -4.10
C GLU A 194 15.89 7.01 -4.23
N SER A 195 16.15 6.08 -3.31
CA SER A 195 15.52 4.75 -3.31
C SER A 195 14.01 4.86 -3.07
N ALA A 196 13.60 5.69 -2.11
CA ALA A 196 12.19 5.97 -1.83
C ALA A 196 11.50 6.57 -3.07
N GLY A 197 12.13 7.58 -3.70
CA GLY A 197 11.60 8.26 -4.88
C GLY A 197 11.40 7.31 -6.06
N ARG A 198 12.38 6.45 -6.36
CA ARG A 198 12.28 5.47 -7.46
C ARG A 198 11.08 4.52 -7.29
N ILE A 199 10.85 4.03 -6.08
CA ILE A 199 9.71 3.13 -5.80
C ILE A 199 8.40 3.91 -5.94
N LEU A 200 8.31 5.11 -5.37
CA LEU A 200 7.09 5.93 -5.40
C LEU A 200 6.78 6.45 -6.81
N ASP A 201 7.77 6.83 -7.61
CA ASP A 201 7.57 7.21 -9.02
C ASP A 201 6.98 6.04 -9.83
N ARG A 202 7.48 4.83 -9.59
CA ARG A 202 6.95 3.61 -10.22
C ARG A 202 5.52 3.33 -9.81
N LEU A 203 5.20 3.42 -8.52
CA LEU A 203 3.85 3.27 -8.00
C LEU A 203 2.91 4.35 -8.55
N TYR A 204 3.35 5.60 -8.56
CA TYR A 204 2.59 6.73 -9.07
C TYR A 204 2.21 6.52 -10.55
N SER A 205 3.18 6.17 -11.40
CA SER A 205 2.95 5.91 -12.82
C SER A 205 2.00 4.73 -13.02
N TYR A 206 2.22 3.63 -12.29
CA TYR A 206 1.37 2.45 -12.38
C TYR A 206 -0.09 2.74 -11.98
N LEU A 207 -0.31 3.41 -10.86
CA LEU A 207 -1.65 3.75 -10.39
C LEU A 207 -2.34 4.76 -11.32
N GLN A 208 -1.59 5.66 -11.94
CA GLN A 208 -2.11 6.61 -12.91
C GLN A 208 -2.55 5.94 -14.21
N GLU A 209 -1.82 4.92 -14.68
CA GLU A 209 -2.13 4.20 -15.91
C GLU A 209 -3.25 3.16 -15.74
N GLN A 210 -3.27 2.45 -14.60
CA GLN A 210 -4.12 1.26 -14.42
C GLN A 210 -5.40 1.51 -13.63
N TYR A 211 -5.43 2.54 -12.76
CA TYR A 211 -6.49 2.73 -11.77
C TYR A 211 -7.05 4.16 -11.76
N VAL A 212 -7.19 4.79 -12.93
CA VAL A 212 -7.66 6.19 -13.04
C VAL A 212 -9.00 6.40 -12.33
N ASP A 213 -9.94 5.46 -12.46
CA ASP A 213 -11.31 5.58 -11.95
C ASP A 213 -11.67 4.50 -10.91
N GLY A 214 -10.74 3.63 -10.54
CA GLY A 214 -10.99 2.51 -9.65
C GLY A 214 -10.87 2.87 -8.17
N GLU A 215 -11.44 2.00 -7.33
CA GLU A 215 -11.42 2.12 -5.87
C GLU A 215 -9.99 2.10 -5.31
N MET A 216 -9.13 1.21 -5.82
CA MET A 216 -7.71 1.17 -5.44
C MET A 216 -6.99 2.47 -5.79
N GLY A 217 -7.27 3.04 -6.96
CA GLY A 217 -6.74 4.34 -7.34
C GLY A 217 -7.25 5.46 -6.41
N ALA A 218 -8.49 5.37 -5.92
CA ALA A 218 -9.01 6.31 -4.94
C ALA A 218 -8.37 6.17 -3.55
N GLN A 219 -7.93 4.96 -3.18
CA GLN A 219 -7.32 4.68 -1.88
C GLN A 219 -5.82 4.99 -1.87
N LEU A 220 -5.05 4.32 -2.70
CA LEU A 220 -3.59 4.34 -2.62
C LEU A 220 -2.95 5.51 -3.37
N PHE A 221 -3.55 5.99 -4.46
CA PHE A 221 -2.98 7.08 -5.24
C PHE A 221 -2.76 8.38 -4.44
N PRO A 222 -3.70 8.85 -3.59
CA PRO A 222 -3.48 10.01 -2.74
C PRO A 222 -2.32 9.82 -1.75
N VAL A 223 -2.17 8.60 -1.22
CA VAL A 223 -1.08 8.27 -0.29
C VAL A 223 0.26 8.31 -0.99
N VAL A 224 0.35 7.71 -2.17
CA VAL A 224 1.58 7.76 -2.99
C VAL A 224 1.90 9.21 -3.38
N CYS A 225 0.90 10.02 -3.75
CA CYS A 225 1.08 11.46 -3.99
C CYS A 225 1.65 12.18 -2.77
N ASN A 226 1.12 11.89 -1.57
CA ASN A 226 1.58 12.48 -0.32
C ASN A 226 3.05 12.14 -0.04
N ASN A 227 3.39 10.85 -0.12
CA ASN A 227 4.74 10.37 0.17
C ASN A 227 5.76 10.88 -0.87
N LEU A 228 5.38 10.87 -2.14
CA LEU A 228 6.22 11.40 -3.21
C LEU A 228 6.40 12.92 -3.10
N ALA A 229 5.37 13.65 -2.65
CA ALA A 229 5.49 15.09 -2.36
C ALA A 229 6.51 15.36 -1.26
N ALA A 230 6.54 14.56 -0.19
CA ALA A 230 7.55 14.67 0.87
C ALA A 230 8.97 14.42 0.33
N ILE A 231 9.16 13.45 -0.56
CA ILE A 231 10.44 13.21 -1.25
C ILE A 231 10.84 14.45 -2.07
N ARG A 232 9.93 14.98 -2.91
CA ARG A 232 10.21 16.16 -3.74
C ARG A 232 10.54 17.40 -2.90
N GLN A 233 9.93 17.55 -1.71
CA GLN A 233 10.30 18.60 -0.76
C GLN A 233 11.73 18.43 -0.25
N SER A 234 12.12 17.20 0.13
CA SER A 234 13.49 16.90 0.59
C SER A 234 14.53 17.13 -0.50
N GLU A 235 14.14 17.03 -1.78
CA GLU A 235 14.97 17.36 -2.94
C GLU A 235 14.96 18.86 -3.30
N GLY A 236 14.18 19.69 -2.59
CA GLY A 236 14.00 21.11 -2.92
C GLY A 236 13.09 21.37 -4.12
N LEU A 237 12.41 20.34 -4.63
CA LEU A 237 11.55 20.39 -5.82
C LEU A 237 10.11 20.78 -5.43
N PHE A 238 9.92 22.00 -4.91
CA PHE A 238 8.65 22.47 -4.36
C PHE A 238 7.52 22.58 -5.39
N GLY A 239 7.81 22.95 -6.62
CA GLY A 239 6.81 23.00 -7.69
C GLY A 239 6.20 21.63 -8.01
N PRO A 240 6.99 20.59 -8.25
CA PRO A 240 6.55 19.21 -8.35
C PRO A 240 5.79 18.72 -7.10
N ALA A 241 6.30 19.00 -5.88
CA ALA A 241 5.65 18.62 -4.62
C ALA A 241 4.23 19.20 -4.54
N ARG A 242 4.05 20.49 -4.84
CA ARG A 242 2.75 21.13 -4.90
C ARG A 242 1.78 20.41 -5.85
N ARG A 243 2.22 20.13 -7.09
CA ARG A 243 1.37 19.44 -8.08
C ARG A 243 0.92 18.05 -7.60
N LEU A 244 1.76 17.34 -6.88
CA LEU A 244 1.44 16.04 -6.29
C LEU A 244 0.37 16.18 -5.19
N CYS A 245 0.55 17.14 -4.26
CA CYS A 245 -0.46 17.43 -3.24
C CYS A 245 -1.81 17.80 -3.86
N ASP A 246 -1.82 18.70 -4.85
CA ASP A 246 -3.05 19.13 -5.54
C ASP A 246 -3.76 17.95 -6.25
N LYS A 247 -3.00 17.02 -6.85
CA LYS A 247 -3.58 15.81 -7.48
C LYS A 247 -4.16 14.86 -6.43
N GLY A 248 -3.43 14.60 -5.35
CA GLY A 248 -3.88 13.76 -4.24
C GLY A 248 -5.15 14.30 -3.61
N ILE A 249 -5.19 15.60 -3.29
CA ILE A 249 -6.35 16.28 -2.72
C ILE A 249 -7.57 16.15 -3.65
N ARG A 250 -7.41 16.46 -4.94
CA ARG A 250 -8.52 16.33 -5.91
C ARG A 250 -9.05 14.91 -5.96
N ARG A 251 -8.16 13.91 -5.94
CA ARG A 251 -8.57 12.50 -5.96
C ARG A 251 -9.36 12.12 -4.71
N CYS A 252 -8.93 12.55 -3.53
CA CYS A 252 -9.65 12.37 -2.28
C CYS A 252 -11.05 12.99 -2.32
N LEU A 253 -11.14 14.24 -2.74
CA LEU A 253 -12.41 14.96 -2.77
C LEU A 253 -13.40 14.33 -3.77
N ASN A 254 -12.94 13.92 -4.95
CA ASN A 254 -13.78 13.28 -5.95
C ASN A 254 -14.28 11.90 -5.49
N ALA A 255 -13.52 11.20 -4.67
CA ALA A 255 -13.87 9.89 -4.15
C ALA A 255 -14.55 9.93 -2.76
N GLY A 256 -14.77 11.11 -2.18
CA GLY A 256 -15.35 11.27 -0.84
C GLY A 256 -14.42 10.79 0.29
N ARG A 257 -13.10 10.70 0.07
CA ARG A 257 -12.16 10.13 1.04
C ARG A 257 -11.47 11.20 1.87
N LEU A 258 -11.69 11.16 3.19
CA LEU A 258 -11.17 12.17 4.11
C LEU A 258 -9.80 11.83 4.70
N LEU A 259 -9.50 10.55 4.91
CA LEU A 259 -8.32 10.11 5.66
C LEU A 259 -6.97 10.63 5.16
N PRO A 260 -6.64 10.63 3.84
CA PRO A 260 -5.36 11.14 3.37
C PRO A 260 -5.26 12.68 3.34
N LEU A 261 -6.41 13.39 3.44
CA LEU A 261 -6.45 14.84 3.24
C LEU A 261 -5.62 15.64 4.25
N PRO A 262 -5.61 15.34 5.57
CA PRO A 262 -4.78 16.09 6.51
C PRO A 262 -3.31 16.10 6.13
N ASN A 263 -2.75 14.94 5.81
CA ASN A 263 -1.34 14.82 5.45
C ASN A 263 -1.02 15.55 4.13
N LEU A 264 -1.90 15.45 3.14
CA LEU A 264 -1.77 16.17 1.87
C LEU A 264 -1.82 17.69 2.07
N TYR A 265 -2.73 18.19 2.91
CA TYR A 265 -2.78 19.62 3.24
C TYR A 265 -1.58 20.05 4.08
N GLY A 266 -1.06 19.21 4.97
CA GLY A 266 0.17 19.47 5.71
C GLY A 266 1.38 19.63 4.78
N ASN A 267 1.58 18.67 3.88
CA ASN A 267 2.64 18.74 2.87
C ASN A 267 2.43 19.93 1.91
N LEU A 268 1.19 20.23 1.52
CA LEU A 268 0.91 21.40 0.71
C LEU A 268 1.25 22.70 1.44
N SER A 269 0.91 22.82 2.72
CA SER A 269 1.26 23.99 3.54
C SER A 269 2.78 24.20 3.60
N ASN A 270 3.54 23.15 3.94
CA ASN A 270 5.01 23.21 3.98
C ASN A 270 5.60 23.62 2.61
N THR A 271 5.08 23.05 1.53
CA THR A 271 5.51 23.39 0.17
C THR A 271 5.24 24.86 -0.15
N LEU A 272 4.06 25.38 0.22
CA LEU A 272 3.66 26.77 -0.04
C LEU A 272 4.48 27.76 0.79
N VAL A 273 4.87 27.41 2.01
CA VAL A 273 5.84 28.19 2.80
C VAL A 273 7.16 28.33 2.06
N SER A 274 7.69 27.22 1.54
CA SER A 274 8.93 27.22 0.77
C SER A 274 8.84 27.97 -0.56
N LEU A 275 7.64 28.11 -1.11
CA LEU A 275 7.34 28.93 -2.30
C LEU A 275 7.00 30.38 -1.97
N HIS A 276 7.11 30.81 -0.71
CA HIS A 276 6.75 32.15 -0.21
C HIS A 276 5.27 32.54 -0.42
N GLU A 277 4.36 31.56 -0.59
CA GLU A 277 2.92 31.78 -0.73
C GLU A 277 2.20 31.70 0.63
N THR A 278 2.58 32.57 1.57
CA THR A 278 2.21 32.50 3.00
C THR A 278 0.69 32.45 3.24
N ALA A 279 -0.12 33.25 2.54
CA ALA A 279 -1.57 33.26 2.73
C ALA A 279 -2.20 31.89 2.34
N LYS A 280 -1.75 31.28 1.26
CA LYS A 280 -2.23 29.95 0.84
C LYS A 280 -1.72 28.85 1.76
N ALA A 281 -0.49 28.97 2.26
CA ALA A 281 0.07 28.05 3.25
C ALA A 281 -0.79 28.04 4.52
N GLN A 282 -1.15 29.21 5.04
CA GLN A 282 -2.02 29.34 6.21
C GLN A 282 -3.41 28.73 5.97
N GLN A 283 -3.98 28.91 4.78
CA GLN A 283 -5.25 28.28 4.43
C GLN A 283 -5.14 26.73 4.37
N ALA A 284 -4.08 26.21 3.79
CA ALA A 284 -3.85 24.76 3.75
C ALA A 284 -3.66 24.19 5.17
N TYR A 285 -2.91 24.87 6.02
CA TYR A 285 -2.71 24.53 7.42
C TYR A 285 -4.04 24.50 8.21
N SER A 286 -4.88 25.50 8.05
CA SER A 286 -6.19 25.55 8.70
C SER A 286 -7.08 24.37 8.27
N ARG A 287 -7.08 24.03 6.98
CA ARG A 287 -7.82 22.85 6.47
C ARG A 287 -7.31 21.54 7.06
N MET A 288 -5.99 21.38 7.18
CA MET A 288 -5.39 20.24 7.83
C MET A 288 -5.92 20.06 9.26
N HIS A 289 -5.93 21.12 10.07
CA HIS A 289 -6.41 21.09 11.44
C HIS A 289 -7.89 20.72 11.55
N VAL A 290 -8.76 21.38 10.77
CA VAL A 290 -10.19 21.07 10.76
C VAL A 290 -10.44 19.60 10.43
N LEU A 291 -9.74 19.07 9.43
CA LEU A 291 -9.88 17.66 9.05
C LEU A 291 -9.38 16.71 10.15
N HIS A 292 -8.31 17.05 10.85
CA HIS A 292 -7.84 16.26 12.00
C HIS A 292 -8.90 16.21 13.12
N GLU A 293 -9.53 17.33 13.46
CA GLU A 293 -10.59 17.35 14.47
C GLU A 293 -11.80 16.52 14.03
N ILE A 294 -12.26 16.67 12.78
CA ILE A 294 -13.38 15.86 12.25
C ILE A 294 -13.07 14.35 12.34
N LEU A 295 -11.86 13.93 11.94
CA LEU A 295 -11.46 12.53 11.97
C LEU A 295 -11.32 12.01 13.42
N LYS A 296 -10.89 12.85 14.34
CA LYS A 296 -10.79 12.52 15.77
C LYS A 296 -12.18 12.35 16.40
N GLU A 297 -13.12 13.26 16.10
CA GLU A 297 -14.50 13.16 16.57
C GLU A 297 -15.18 11.89 16.04
N ARG A 298 -15.00 11.59 14.76
CA ARG A 298 -15.54 10.37 14.14
C ARG A 298 -14.99 9.12 14.81
N LYS A 299 -13.68 9.06 15.06
CA LYS A 299 -13.04 7.96 15.78
C LYS A 299 -13.61 7.76 17.19
N ASN A 300 -13.90 8.85 17.90
CA ASN A 300 -14.47 8.79 19.25
C ASN A 300 -15.93 8.36 19.23
N ALA A 301 -16.69 8.70 18.17
CA ALA A 301 -18.09 8.27 18.03
C ALA A 301 -18.22 6.77 17.74
N ASP A 302 -17.24 6.17 17.06
CA ASP A 302 -17.21 4.73 16.73
C ASP A 302 -16.53 3.87 17.81
N ALA A 303 -15.92 4.47 18.83
CA ALA A 303 -15.23 3.75 19.90
C ALA A 303 -16.22 3.29 20.98
N PRO A 304 -16.16 2.04 21.47
CA PRO A 304 -16.91 1.64 22.64
C PRO A 304 -16.45 2.42 23.88
N PRO A 305 -17.33 2.68 24.88
CA PRO A 305 -17.11 3.65 25.96
C PRO A 305 -15.94 3.36 26.91
N GLU A 306 -15.17 2.32 26.75
CA GLU A 306 -14.09 1.91 27.68
C GLU A 306 -12.69 1.75 27.03
N THR A 307 -12.47 2.18 25.80
CA THR A 307 -11.13 2.13 25.20
C THR A 307 -10.52 3.53 25.07
N GLU A 308 -10.17 4.12 26.19
CA GLU A 308 -9.03 5.05 26.24
C GLU A 308 -7.76 4.26 25.92
N LEU A 309 -6.97 4.82 25.03
CA LEU A 309 -5.60 4.40 24.70
C LEU A 309 -5.50 3.27 23.65
N LEU A 310 -5.21 3.70 22.45
CA LEU A 310 -3.95 3.41 21.79
C LEU A 310 -3.95 4.10 20.42
N GLY A 311 -2.95 4.91 20.20
CA GLY A 311 -2.74 5.79 19.05
C GLY A 311 -2.96 5.23 17.65
N GLY A 312 -4.21 4.89 17.29
CA GLY A 312 -4.58 4.55 15.91
C GLY A 312 -4.34 5.65 14.88
N SER A 313 -4.11 6.89 15.36
CA SER A 313 -3.69 8.03 14.55
C SER A 313 -2.33 7.85 13.88
N TYR A 314 -1.40 7.12 14.49
CA TYR A 314 -0.05 6.96 13.97
C TYR A 314 0.06 5.95 12.81
N LEU A 315 -0.70 4.87 12.82
CA LEU A 315 -0.70 3.92 11.70
C LEU A 315 -1.23 4.55 10.42
N MET A 316 -2.27 5.36 10.56
CA MET A 316 -2.88 6.05 9.43
C MET A 316 -1.95 7.12 8.85
N SER A 317 -1.10 7.76 9.64
CA SER A 317 -0.13 8.74 9.16
C SER A 317 1.14 8.13 8.57
N PHE A 318 1.44 6.85 8.85
CA PHE A 318 2.65 6.17 8.37
C PHE A 318 2.42 5.22 7.19
N VAL A 319 1.21 4.71 7.04
CA VAL A 319 0.83 3.82 5.93
C VAL A 319 -0.02 4.56 4.90
N TRP A 320 -0.58 5.70 5.34
CA TRP A 320 -1.47 6.55 4.55
C TRP A 320 -0.92 7.93 4.31
#